data_3e42e0c29f5ca2f1663632b85bb7165b
#
_entry.id   3e42e0c29f5ca2f1663632b85bb7165b
#
_cell.length_a   1.000
_cell.length_b   1.000
_cell.length_c   1.000
_cell.angle_alpha   90.00
_cell.angle_beta   90.00
_cell.angle_gamma   90.00
#
_symmetry.space_group_name_H-M   'P 1'
#
loop_
_entity.id
_entity.type
_entity.pdbx_description
1 polymer ?
#
loop_
_entity_poly.entity_id
_entity_poly.type
_entity_poly.pdbx_seq_one_letter_code
_entity_poly.pdbx_strand_id
1 'polypeptide(L)'
;MINKFINSIKNLPTSVVAIILMVVSGMCASTMHCLIRIETLENHPFQVAFYRTVFVLIIFLPIVFKEGASSLKVVDKKLQFYRAIVGSGAMCCMFFGISITELAKATALLFMVPIFSTILAIIFFKEIVGVRRWIAMFVGLIGAMIVIRPDIDLGLGPMVILCGSIIWSASLLMAKKLTTTETNTSMTFWQAAGLIPATLIVSIPYLKVPNLEQLFICFLIAITGTLTHFCLNAALARAEISSLLPLDYLRLIWSVSLGFVFFSEVPLNTIWLGSALIIIATTYIAYRQLKKSKLTSKEINTNI
;
A
#
# COMPACT_ATOMS: atom_id res chain seq x y z
N MET A 1 22.44 -4.31 -19.49
CA MET A 1 21.47 -5.22 -18.86
C MET A 1 20.19 -4.48 -18.47
N ILE A 2 20.25 -3.33 -17.80
CA ILE A 2 19.12 -2.51 -17.36
C ILE A 2 18.22 -2.05 -18.52
N ASN A 3 18.76 -1.56 -19.63
CA ASN A 3 17.97 -1.13 -20.79
C ASN A 3 17.22 -2.27 -21.49
N LYS A 4 17.78 -3.50 -21.48
CA LYS A 4 17.12 -4.69 -22.02
C LYS A 4 15.95 -5.13 -21.14
N PHE A 5 16.10 -5.00 -19.82
CA PHE A 5 15.05 -5.26 -18.83
C PHE A 5 13.91 -4.23 -18.92
N ILE A 6 14.24 -2.93 -19.06
CA ILE A 6 13.25 -1.84 -19.24
C ILE A 6 12.46 -2.03 -20.54
N ASN A 7 13.11 -2.42 -21.63
CA ASN A 7 12.44 -2.68 -22.91
C ASN A 7 11.56 -3.93 -22.86
N SER A 8 11.96 -4.97 -22.11
CA SER A 8 11.09 -6.14 -21.88
C SER A 8 9.83 -5.77 -21.12
N ILE A 9 9.90 -4.90 -20.12
CA ILE A 9 8.72 -4.44 -19.36
C ILE A 9 7.79 -3.58 -20.22
N LYS A 10 8.33 -2.76 -21.13
CA LYS A 10 7.53 -1.93 -22.03
C LYS A 10 6.67 -2.74 -23.01
N ASN A 11 7.08 -3.96 -23.32
CA ASN A 11 6.37 -4.86 -24.23
C ASN A 11 5.34 -5.75 -23.52
N LEU A 12 5.24 -5.68 -22.18
CA LEU A 12 4.26 -6.47 -21.45
C LEU A 12 2.86 -5.84 -21.53
N PRO A 13 1.79 -6.67 -21.55
CA PRO A 13 0.43 -6.16 -21.44
C PRO A 13 0.25 -5.28 -20.21
N THR A 14 -0.49 -4.19 -20.33
CA THR A 14 -0.73 -3.22 -19.24
C THR A 14 -1.19 -3.88 -17.95
N SER A 15 -2.01 -4.95 -18.07
CA SER A 15 -2.49 -5.72 -16.92
C SER A 15 -1.38 -6.49 -16.20
N VAL A 16 -0.38 -7.02 -16.94
CA VAL A 16 0.78 -7.71 -16.34
C VAL A 16 1.62 -6.71 -15.55
N VAL A 17 1.87 -5.54 -16.13
CA VAL A 17 2.62 -4.47 -15.47
C VAL A 17 1.89 -4.03 -14.20
N ALA A 18 0.56 -3.89 -14.23
CA ALA A 18 -0.22 -3.54 -13.04
C ALA A 18 -0.11 -4.58 -11.92
N ILE A 19 -0.14 -5.88 -12.25
CA ILE A 19 0.02 -6.98 -11.29
C ILE A 19 1.43 -6.93 -10.67
N ILE A 20 2.48 -6.81 -11.48
CA ILE A 20 3.86 -6.74 -10.99
C ILE A 20 4.05 -5.55 -10.05
N LEU A 21 3.56 -4.37 -10.45
CA LEU A 21 3.63 -3.17 -9.63
C LEU A 21 2.90 -3.34 -8.30
N MET A 22 1.75 -4.01 -8.29
CA MET A 22 0.99 -4.27 -7.06
C MET A 22 1.75 -5.22 -6.12
N VAL A 23 2.36 -6.29 -6.66
CA VAL A 23 3.18 -7.23 -5.87
C VAL A 23 4.40 -6.53 -5.28
N VAL A 24 5.13 -5.74 -6.08
CA VAL A 24 6.29 -4.95 -5.61
C VAL A 24 5.85 -3.95 -4.54
N SER A 25 4.72 -3.28 -4.73
CA SER A 25 4.14 -2.39 -3.72
C SER A 25 3.90 -3.12 -2.39
N GLY A 26 3.31 -4.32 -2.43
CA GLY A 26 3.07 -5.14 -1.25
C GLY A 26 4.34 -5.57 -0.52
N MET A 27 5.39 -5.96 -1.25
CA MET A 27 6.71 -6.28 -0.68
C MET A 27 7.32 -5.07 0.03
N CYS A 28 7.34 -3.92 -0.64
CA CYS A 28 7.85 -2.67 -0.06
C CYS A 28 7.02 -2.24 1.17
N ALA A 29 5.70 -2.41 1.13
CA ALA A 29 4.82 -2.12 2.27
C ALA A 29 5.13 -3.00 3.48
N SER A 30 5.32 -4.31 3.28
CA SER A 30 5.68 -5.23 4.38
C SER A 30 7.03 -4.86 5.00
N THR A 31 8.01 -4.52 4.17
CA THR A 31 9.33 -4.06 4.63
C THR A 31 9.20 -2.75 5.41
N MET A 32 8.42 -1.79 4.91
CA MET A 32 8.14 -0.55 5.61
C MET A 32 7.50 -0.78 6.98
N HIS A 33 6.50 -1.67 7.07
CA HIS A 33 5.82 -1.97 8.35
C HIS A 33 6.77 -2.66 9.35
N CYS A 34 7.64 -3.54 8.87
CA CYS A 34 8.68 -4.16 9.69
C CYS A 34 9.64 -3.10 10.28
N LEU A 35 10.14 -2.19 9.44
CA LEU A 35 11.03 -1.10 9.87
C LEU A 35 10.33 -0.14 10.83
N ILE A 36 9.06 0.20 10.60
CA ILE A 36 8.25 1.01 11.53
C ILE A 36 8.23 0.33 12.89
N ARG A 37 7.94 -0.97 12.95
CA ARG A 37 7.87 -1.69 14.21
C ARG A 37 9.22 -1.74 14.93
N ILE A 38 10.33 -1.96 14.21
CA ILE A 38 11.69 -1.91 14.78
C ILE A 38 11.93 -0.53 15.41
N GLU A 39 11.70 0.54 14.66
CA GLU A 39 11.98 1.90 15.11
C GLU A 39 11.06 2.34 16.26
N THR A 40 9.82 1.84 16.31
CA THR A 40 8.87 2.17 17.37
C THR A 40 9.08 1.39 18.67
N LEU A 41 10.06 0.49 18.75
CA LEU A 41 10.51 -0.09 20.02
C LEU A 41 11.19 0.97 20.92
N GLU A 42 11.87 1.94 20.32
CA GLU A 42 12.62 2.98 21.04
C GLU A 42 11.98 4.37 20.92
N ASN A 43 11.29 4.64 19.82
CA ASN A 43 10.76 5.94 19.47
C ASN A 43 9.24 5.96 19.37
N HIS A 44 8.64 7.10 19.70
CA HIS A 44 7.20 7.24 19.58
C HIS A 44 6.75 7.18 18.11
N PRO A 45 5.68 6.41 17.76
CA PRO A 45 5.27 6.20 16.36
C PRO A 45 4.95 7.49 15.59
N PHE A 46 4.48 8.55 16.25
CA PHE A 46 4.22 9.83 15.60
C PHE A 46 5.51 10.56 15.22
N GLN A 47 6.57 10.44 16.02
CA GLN A 47 7.90 10.96 15.70
C GLN A 47 8.45 10.25 14.46
N VAL A 48 8.36 8.92 14.40
CA VAL A 48 8.79 8.12 13.26
C VAL A 48 8.01 8.52 11.99
N ALA A 49 6.68 8.72 12.12
CA ALA A 49 5.83 9.19 11.03
C ALA A 49 6.26 10.55 10.49
N PHE A 50 6.63 11.50 11.38
CA PHE A 50 7.10 12.82 10.98
C PHE A 50 8.45 12.74 10.24
N TYR A 51 9.48 12.11 10.82
CA TYR A 51 10.80 12.01 10.17
C TYR A 51 10.72 11.27 8.84
N ARG A 52 9.98 10.17 8.76
CA ARG A 52 9.73 9.50 7.48
C ARG A 52 9.18 10.47 6.43
N THR A 53 8.21 11.30 6.80
CA THR A 53 7.55 12.20 5.85
C THR A 53 8.51 13.29 5.36
N VAL A 54 9.38 13.81 6.23
CA VAL A 54 10.45 14.76 5.86
C VAL A 54 11.43 14.11 4.89
N PHE A 55 11.88 12.88 5.16
CA PHE A 55 12.79 12.16 4.26
C PHE A 55 12.17 11.88 2.89
N VAL A 56 10.86 11.65 2.79
CA VAL A 56 10.21 11.51 1.48
C VAL A 56 10.41 12.76 0.64
N LEU A 57 10.27 13.97 1.20
CA LEU A 57 10.52 15.18 0.43
C LEU A 57 11.98 15.29 -0.01
N ILE A 58 12.94 14.91 0.85
CA ILE A 58 14.37 14.91 0.51
C ILE A 58 14.64 13.96 -0.65
N ILE A 59 14.00 12.77 -0.67
CA ILE A 59 14.11 11.79 -1.76
C ILE A 59 13.58 12.37 -3.09
N PHE A 60 12.57 13.24 -3.04
CA PHE A 60 12.02 13.85 -4.25
C PHE A 60 12.85 15.05 -4.77
N LEU A 61 13.72 15.68 -3.96
CA LEU A 61 14.53 16.83 -4.39
C LEU A 61 15.32 16.56 -5.68
N PRO A 62 16.08 15.45 -5.84
CA PRO A 62 16.80 15.18 -7.08
C PRO A 62 15.88 15.05 -8.30
N ILE A 63 14.68 14.51 -8.12
CA ILE A 63 13.70 14.37 -9.22
C ILE A 63 13.20 15.74 -9.65
N VAL A 64 12.87 16.60 -8.67
CA VAL A 64 12.40 17.97 -8.94
C VAL A 64 13.49 18.81 -9.59
N PHE A 65 14.75 18.69 -9.15
CA PHE A 65 15.88 19.37 -9.78
C PHE A 65 16.12 18.91 -11.24
N LYS A 66 15.90 17.63 -11.53
CA LYS A 66 16.11 17.05 -12.86
C LYS A 66 14.95 17.34 -13.83
N GLU A 67 13.71 17.18 -13.37
CA GLU A 67 12.50 17.29 -14.21
C GLU A 67 11.87 18.70 -14.17
N GLY A 68 12.34 19.55 -13.26
CA GLY A 68 11.80 20.88 -13.02
C GLY A 68 10.51 20.87 -12.19
N ALA A 69 10.09 22.04 -11.72
CA ALA A 69 8.87 22.20 -10.92
C ALA A 69 7.58 21.85 -11.68
N SER A 70 7.63 21.76 -13.00
CA SER A 70 6.50 21.35 -13.84
C SER A 70 6.07 19.91 -13.58
N SER A 71 6.97 19.02 -13.13
CA SER A 71 6.65 17.64 -12.76
C SER A 71 5.74 17.53 -11.55
N LEU A 72 5.68 18.58 -10.73
CA LEU A 72 4.87 18.69 -9.51
C LEU A 72 3.54 19.44 -9.73
N LYS A 73 3.21 19.79 -10.98
CA LYS A 73 1.97 20.50 -11.29
C LYS A 73 0.76 19.66 -10.84
N VAL A 74 -0.17 20.31 -10.11
CA VAL A 74 -1.43 19.70 -9.64
C VAL A 74 -2.58 20.36 -10.39
N VAL A 75 -3.43 19.54 -10.99
CA VAL A 75 -4.65 19.95 -11.70
C VAL A 75 -5.81 20.05 -10.71
N ASP A 76 -6.09 18.97 -9.96
CA ASP A 76 -7.16 18.95 -8.96
C ASP A 76 -6.61 19.18 -7.54
N LYS A 77 -6.32 20.45 -7.23
CA LYS A 77 -5.77 20.89 -5.93
C LYS A 77 -6.69 20.51 -4.75
N LYS A 78 -8.02 20.60 -4.94
CA LYS A 78 -8.99 20.29 -3.88
C LYS A 78 -8.93 18.81 -3.51
N LEU A 79 -9.00 17.93 -4.50
CA LEU A 79 -8.97 16.49 -4.27
C LEU A 79 -7.64 16.05 -3.66
N GLN A 80 -6.51 16.62 -4.13
CA GLN A 80 -5.19 16.34 -3.59
C GLN A 80 -5.07 16.80 -2.12
N PHE A 81 -5.63 17.95 -1.77
CA PHE A 81 -5.67 18.45 -0.40
C PHE A 81 -6.51 17.54 0.53
N TYR A 82 -7.72 17.15 0.11
CA TYR A 82 -8.55 16.21 0.89
C TYR A 82 -7.85 14.85 1.04
N ARG A 83 -7.20 14.36 -0.01
CA ARG A 83 -6.42 13.13 0.05
C ARG A 83 -5.27 13.22 1.07
N ALA A 84 -4.60 14.36 1.15
CA ALA A 84 -3.53 14.58 2.12
C ALA A 84 -4.07 14.54 3.57
N ILE A 85 -5.20 15.20 3.85
CA ILE A 85 -5.83 15.18 5.18
C ILE A 85 -6.26 13.76 5.57
N VAL A 86 -7.02 13.09 4.69
CA VAL A 86 -7.50 11.72 4.92
C VAL A 86 -6.32 10.77 5.06
N GLY A 87 -5.29 10.90 4.20
CA GLY A 87 -4.07 10.11 4.27
C GLY A 87 -3.27 10.32 5.56
N SER A 88 -3.26 11.55 6.10
CA SER A 88 -2.61 11.85 7.39
C SER A 88 -3.30 11.12 8.55
N GLY A 89 -4.62 11.16 8.61
CA GLY A 89 -5.38 10.41 9.61
C GLY A 89 -5.13 8.91 9.53
N ALA A 90 -5.19 8.34 8.32
CA ALA A 90 -4.88 6.93 8.10
C ALA A 90 -3.45 6.57 8.54
N MET A 91 -2.46 7.40 8.19
CA MET A 91 -1.06 7.17 8.55
C MET A 91 -0.85 7.20 10.06
N CYS A 92 -1.40 8.18 10.76
CA CYS A 92 -1.30 8.25 12.23
C CYS A 92 -1.93 7.02 12.90
N CYS A 93 -3.11 6.60 12.47
CA CYS A 93 -3.76 5.39 12.96
C CYS A 93 -2.90 4.14 12.70
N MET A 94 -2.37 4.00 11.49
CA MET A 94 -1.56 2.82 11.12
C MET A 94 -0.24 2.77 11.88
N PHE A 95 0.50 3.87 11.99
CA PHE A 95 1.78 3.89 12.72
C PHE A 95 1.57 3.57 14.19
N PHE A 96 0.59 4.21 14.83
CA PHE A 96 0.25 3.92 16.22
C PHE A 96 -0.24 2.47 16.39
N GLY A 97 -1.16 2.01 15.56
CA GLY A 97 -1.70 0.65 15.64
C GLY A 97 -0.63 -0.44 15.43
N ILE A 98 0.28 -0.25 14.45
CA ILE A 98 1.38 -1.19 14.17
C ILE A 98 2.40 -1.23 15.33
N SER A 99 2.65 -0.10 16.00
CA SER A 99 3.61 -0.05 17.11
C SER A 99 3.18 -0.86 18.34
N ILE A 100 1.87 -1.01 18.56
CA ILE A 100 1.31 -1.73 19.72
C ILE A 100 0.62 -3.06 19.37
N THR A 101 0.78 -3.52 18.12
CA THR A 101 0.17 -4.78 17.65
C THR A 101 1.24 -5.64 16.99
N GLU A 102 1.18 -6.96 17.19
CA GLU A 102 2.07 -7.90 16.49
C GLU A 102 1.99 -7.72 14.97
N LEU A 103 3.14 -7.83 14.27
CA LEU A 103 3.24 -7.51 12.85
C LEU A 103 2.28 -8.36 11.99
N ALA A 104 2.18 -9.65 12.30
CA ALA A 104 1.27 -10.56 11.61
C ALA A 104 -0.20 -10.17 11.83
N LYS A 105 -0.60 -9.89 13.08
CA LYS A 105 -1.96 -9.46 13.44
C LYS A 105 -2.32 -8.11 12.83
N ALA A 106 -1.38 -7.15 12.87
CA ALA A 106 -1.55 -5.84 12.21
C ALA A 106 -1.76 -5.99 10.69
N THR A 107 -0.94 -6.83 10.04
CA THR A 107 -1.05 -7.11 8.60
C THR A 107 -2.41 -7.73 8.24
N ALA A 108 -2.95 -8.61 9.08
CA ALA A 108 -4.27 -9.19 8.87
C ALA A 108 -5.40 -8.18 8.87
N LEU A 109 -5.37 -7.30 9.86
CA LEU A 109 -6.37 -6.25 9.98
C LEU A 109 -6.33 -5.30 8.79
N LEU A 110 -5.13 -5.04 8.24
CA LEU A 110 -4.96 -4.27 7.02
C LEU A 110 -5.56 -4.96 5.78
N PHE A 111 -5.77 -6.28 5.80
CA PHE A 111 -6.48 -6.98 4.72
C PHE A 111 -7.98 -6.68 4.65
N MET A 112 -8.52 -5.94 5.59
CA MET A 112 -9.84 -5.34 5.43
C MET A 112 -9.85 -4.19 4.41
N VAL A 113 -8.70 -3.57 4.11
CA VAL A 113 -8.59 -2.49 3.10
C VAL A 113 -9.12 -2.90 1.72
N PRO A 114 -8.78 -4.05 1.14
CA PRO A 114 -9.37 -4.50 -0.12
C PRO A 114 -10.90 -4.57 -0.10
N ILE A 115 -11.49 -5.02 1.00
CA ILE A 115 -12.94 -5.12 1.16
C ILE A 115 -13.56 -3.72 1.20
N PHE A 116 -13.09 -2.85 2.09
CA PHE A 116 -13.59 -1.48 2.22
C PHE A 116 -13.39 -0.69 0.93
N SER A 117 -12.22 -0.79 0.29
CA SER A 117 -11.94 -0.09 -0.97
C SER A 117 -12.82 -0.60 -2.11
N THR A 118 -13.13 -1.90 -2.17
CA THR A 118 -14.02 -2.46 -3.19
C THR A 118 -15.45 -1.98 -2.98
N ILE A 119 -15.94 -1.97 -1.74
CA ILE A 119 -17.27 -1.43 -1.41
C ILE A 119 -17.35 0.05 -1.82
N LEU A 120 -16.35 0.85 -1.45
CA LEU A 120 -16.30 2.25 -1.81
C LEU A 120 -16.18 2.46 -3.34
N ALA A 121 -15.43 1.59 -4.05
CA ALA A 121 -15.31 1.66 -5.51
C ALA A 121 -16.65 1.38 -6.22
N ILE A 122 -17.47 0.45 -5.70
CA ILE A 122 -18.83 0.21 -6.20
C ILE A 122 -19.69 1.47 -6.01
N ILE A 123 -19.64 2.08 -4.82
CA ILE A 123 -20.47 3.23 -4.48
C ILE A 123 -20.08 4.48 -5.29
N PHE A 124 -18.79 4.80 -5.34
CA PHE A 124 -18.31 6.06 -5.92
C PHE A 124 -17.95 5.99 -7.41
N PHE A 125 -17.41 4.86 -7.87
CA PHE A 125 -17.02 4.68 -9.28
C PHE A 125 -17.99 3.81 -10.07
N LYS A 126 -19.03 3.26 -9.40
CA LYS A 126 -19.97 2.31 -10.00
C LYS A 126 -19.27 1.12 -10.66
N GLU A 127 -18.15 0.68 -10.07
CA GLU A 127 -17.44 -0.52 -10.55
C GLU A 127 -18.35 -1.75 -10.46
N ILE A 128 -18.47 -2.51 -11.54
CA ILE A 128 -19.23 -3.77 -11.55
C ILE A 128 -18.32 -4.89 -11.05
N VAL A 129 -18.50 -5.28 -9.80
CA VAL A 129 -17.73 -6.35 -9.16
C VAL A 129 -18.52 -7.65 -9.25
N GLY A 130 -18.08 -8.55 -10.14
CA GLY A 130 -18.72 -9.86 -10.29
C GLY A 130 -18.51 -10.76 -9.05
N VAL A 131 -19.48 -11.66 -8.80
CA VAL A 131 -19.50 -12.61 -7.67
C VAL A 131 -18.15 -13.35 -7.51
N ARG A 132 -17.49 -13.69 -8.61
CA ARG A 132 -16.20 -14.40 -8.58
C ARG A 132 -15.06 -13.59 -7.95
N ARG A 133 -15.07 -12.24 -8.09
CA ARG A 133 -14.08 -11.37 -7.41
C ARG A 133 -14.36 -11.32 -5.91
N TRP A 134 -15.63 -11.27 -5.51
CA TRP A 134 -16.03 -11.35 -4.11
C TRP A 134 -15.58 -12.68 -3.49
N ILE A 135 -15.85 -13.81 -4.14
CA ILE A 135 -15.41 -15.13 -3.66
C ILE A 135 -13.89 -15.15 -3.48
N ALA A 136 -13.12 -14.72 -4.48
CA ALA A 136 -11.66 -14.74 -4.38
C ALA A 136 -11.14 -13.80 -3.28
N MET A 137 -11.77 -12.66 -3.07
CA MET A 137 -11.42 -11.74 -1.98
C MET A 137 -11.71 -12.35 -0.61
N PHE A 138 -12.86 -13.01 -0.44
CA PHE A 138 -13.18 -13.71 0.82
C PHE A 138 -12.30 -14.94 1.04
N VAL A 139 -11.97 -15.71 0.01
CA VAL A 139 -11.03 -16.85 0.12
C VAL A 139 -9.64 -16.34 0.55
N GLY A 140 -9.16 -15.25 -0.04
CA GLY A 140 -7.90 -14.63 0.37
C GLY A 140 -7.94 -14.13 1.82
N LEU A 141 -9.04 -13.51 2.26
CA LEU A 141 -9.24 -13.08 3.63
C LEU A 141 -9.29 -14.27 4.62
N ILE A 142 -10.02 -15.34 4.28
CA ILE A 142 -10.06 -16.56 5.08
C ILE A 142 -8.65 -17.17 5.19
N GLY A 143 -7.92 -17.23 4.08
CA GLY A 143 -6.53 -17.67 4.08
C GLY A 143 -5.66 -16.85 5.03
N ALA A 144 -5.79 -15.52 5.01
CA ALA A 144 -5.10 -14.62 5.93
C ALA A 144 -5.49 -14.88 7.39
N MET A 145 -6.77 -15.05 7.68
CA MET A 145 -7.27 -15.35 9.03
C MET A 145 -6.77 -16.70 9.56
N ILE A 146 -6.66 -17.72 8.72
CA ILE A 146 -6.07 -19.01 9.06
C ILE A 146 -4.60 -18.88 9.45
N VAL A 147 -3.84 -18.05 8.72
CA VAL A 147 -2.42 -17.80 9.03
C VAL A 147 -2.25 -17.14 10.39
N ILE A 148 -3.08 -16.17 10.69
CA ILE A 148 -2.88 -15.26 11.81
C ILE A 148 -3.48 -15.80 13.10
N ARG A 149 -4.51 -16.67 13.01
CA ARG A 149 -5.29 -17.12 14.17
C ARG A 149 -5.60 -15.95 15.10
N PRO A 150 -6.39 -14.96 14.68
CA PRO A 150 -6.65 -13.80 15.50
C PRO A 150 -7.36 -14.27 16.77
N ASP A 151 -6.65 -14.29 17.89
CA ASP A 151 -7.33 -14.25 19.18
C ASP A 151 -8.15 -12.97 19.15
N ILE A 152 -9.44 -13.09 19.45
CA ILE A 152 -10.40 -11.98 19.35
C ILE A 152 -10.19 -11.01 20.53
N ASP A 153 -8.95 -10.60 20.73
CA ASP A 153 -8.64 -9.51 21.63
C ASP A 153 -8.76 -8.20 20.83
N LEU A 154 -9.89 -7.52 21.01
CA LEU A 154 -10.21 -6.22 20.45
C LEU A 154 -9.54 -5.08 21.24
N GLY A 155 -8.27 -5.26 21.59
CA GLY A 155 -7.47 -4.19 22.22
C GLY A 155 -7.40 -2.94 21.37
N LEU A 156 -6.87 -1.87 21.94
CA LEU A 156 -6.78 -0.55 21.29
C LEU A 156 -6.08 -0.59 19.93
N GLY A 157 -4.98 -1.35 19.80
CA GLY A 157 -4.20 -1.45 18.55
C GLY A 157 -5.02 -1.95 17.37
N PRO A 158 -5.66 -3.14 17.46
CA PRO A 158 -6.55 -3.65 16.43
C PRO A 158 -7.65 -2.69 16.00
N MET A 159 -8.31 -2.03 16.96
CA MET A 159 -9.38 -1.07 16.65
C MET A 159 -8.86 0.13 15.86
N VAL A 160 -7.71 0.68 16.25
CA VAL A 160 -7.09 1.81 15.56
C VAL A 160 -6.64 1.42 14.14
N ILE A 161 -6.12 0.19 13.94
CA ILE A 161 -5.76 -0.30 12.61
C ILE A 161 -7.00 -0.43 11.72
N LEU A 162 -8.12 -0.96 12.24
CA LEU A 162 -9.37 -1.06 11.46
C LEU A 162 -9.91 0.32 11.06
N CYS A 163 -9.93 1.29 11.99
CA CYS A 163 -10.28 2.67 11.67
C CYS A 163 -9.35 3.25 10.60
N GLY A 164 -8.04 3.06 10.76
CA GLY A 164 -7.04 3.47 9.78
C GLY A 164 -7.27 2.83 8.41
N SER A 165 -7.70 1.57 8.36
CA SER A 165 -8.00 0.83 7.12
C SER A 165 -9.20 1.41 6.35
N ILE A 166 -10.24 1.85 7.06
CA ILE A 166 -11.40 2.53 6.45
C ILE A 166 -10.95 3.88 5.86
N ILE A 167 -10.24 4.69 6.65
CA ILE A 167 -9.75 6.00 6.23
C ILE A 167 -8.79 5.86 5.04
N TRP A 168 -7.88 4.87 5.09
CA TRP A 168 -6.97 4.57 4.00
C TRP A 168 -7.69 4.18 2.72
N SER A 169 -8.76 3.39 2.82
CA SER A 169 -9.59 3.01 1.67
C SER A 169 -10.17 4.22 0.96
N ALA A 170 -10.63 5.23 1.69
CA ALA A 170 -11.10 6.48 1.10
C ALA A 170 -9.94 7.23 0.39
N SER A 171 -8.74 7.28 0.99
CA SER A 171 -7.55 7.86 0.35
C SER A 171 -7.16 7.14 -0.94
N LEU A 172 -7.31 5.81 -1.01
CA LEU A 172 -7.06 5.02 -2.22
C LEU A 172 -8.03 5.38 -3.36
N LEU A 173 -9.31 5.61 -3.06
CA LEU A 173 -10.27 6.05 -4.06
C LEU A 173 -9.92 7.44 -4.60
N MET A 174 -9.53 8.37 -3.73
CA MET A 174 -9.05 9.68 -4.14
C MET A 174 -7.80 9.56 -5.02
N ALA A 175 -6.85 8.66 -4.65
CA ALA A 175 -5.69 8.35 -5.47
C ALA A 175 -6.09 7.84 -6.85
N LYS A 176 -7.01 6.87 -6.92
CA LYS A 176 -7.52 6.34 -8.19
C LYS A 176 -8.10 7.42 -9.09
N LYS A 177 -8.89 8.34 -8.53
CA LYS A 177 -9.44 9.47 -9.27
C LYS A 177 -8.34 10.41 -9.78
N LEU A 178 -7.35 10.72 -8.97
CA LEU A 178 -6.22 11.57 -9.34
C LEU A 178 -5.33 10.96 -10.44
N THR A 179 -5.26 9.63 -10.57
CA THR A 179 -4.47 9.00 -11.65
C THR A 179 -4.94 9.36 -13.06
N THR A 180 -6.11 9.96 -13.21
CA THR A 180 -6.64 10.42 -14.51
C THR A 180 -6.14 11.81 -14.91
N THR A 181 -5.70 12.60 -13.94
CA THR A 181 -5.33 14.03 -14.16
C THR A 181 -3.90 14.34 -13.75
N GLU A 182 -3.34 13.57 -12.81
CA GLU A 182 -2.06 13.85 -12.18
C GLU A 182 -0.97 12.86 -12.59
N THR A 183 0.28 13.32 -12.57
CA THR A 183 1.44 12.43 -12.72
C THR A 183 1.68 11.66 -11.42
N ASN A 184 2.25 10.46 -11.52
CA ASN A 184 2.59 9.65 -10.34
C ASN A 184 3.57 10.38 -9.40
N THR A 185 4.52 11.12 -9.97
CA THR A 185 5.48 11.95 -9.21
C THR A 185 4.77 13.04 -8.42
N SER A 186 3.88 13.81 -9.06
CA SER A 186 3.06 14.85 -8.41
C SER A 186 2.19 14.26 -7.30
N MET A 187 1.47 13.16 -7.57
CA MET A 187 0.61 12.49 -6.59
C MET A 187 1.35 12.04 -5.34
N THR A 188 2.55 11.46 -5.51
CA THR A 188 3.33 10.93 -4.39
C THR A 188 3.99 12.04 -3.58
N PHE A 189 4.55 13.05 -4.27
CA PHE A 189 5.15 14.22 -3.63
C PHE A 189 4.13 15.00 -2.79
N TRP A 190 3.00 15.40 -3.37
CA TRP A 190 2.00 16.20 -2.67
C TRP A 190 1.25 15.42 -1.59
N GLN A 191 1.16 14.11 -1.71
CA GLN A 191 0.71 13.27 -0.60
C GLN A 191 1.66 13.42 0.58
N ALA A 192 2.98 13.27 0.37
CA ALA A 192 3.97 13.40 1.42
C ALA A 192 4.03 14.83 1.98
N ALA A 193 4.08 15.84 1.13
CA ALA A 193 4.11 17.25 1.55
C ALA A 193 2.89 17.62 2.42
N GLY A 194 1.71 17.13 2.04
CA GLY A 194 0.49 17.39 2.79
C GLY A 194 0.39 16.62 4.12
N LEU A 195 1.17 15.55 4.31
CA LEU A 195 1.24 14.84 5.58
C LEU A 195 2.09 15.57 6.63
N ILE A 196 3.05 16.42 6.23
CA ILE A 196 3.98 17.09 7.15
C ILE A 196 3.27 17.89 8.24
N PRO A 197 2.34 18.81 7.94
CA PRO A 197 1.71 19.62 8.99
C PRO A 197 1.01 18.75 10.03
N ALA A 198 0.27 17.73 9.59
CA ALA A 198 -0.46 16.86 10.51
C ALA A 198 0.48 15.99 11.36
N THR A 199 1.49 15.37 10.75
CA THR A 199 2.47 14.54 11.47
C THR A 199 3.34 15.37 12.40
N LEU A 200 3.70 16.60 12.03
CA LEU A 200 4.41 17.53 12.90
C LEU A 200 3.58 17.84 14.15
N ILE A 201 2.32 18.27 13.98
CA ILE A 201 1.44 18.64 15.12
C ILE A 201 1.33 17.49 16.12
N VAL A 202 1.05 16.26 15.66
CA VAL A 202 0.90 15.12 16.57
C VAL A 202 2.23 14.62 17.14
N SER A 203 3.35 14.94 16.52
CA SER A 203 4.69 14.54 17.00
C SER A 203 5.31 15.51 18.02
N ILE A 204 4.86 16.78 18.07
CA ILE A 204 5.44 17.81 18.97
C ILE A 204 5.71 17.32 20.40
N PRO A 205 4.74 16.65 21.09
CA PRO A 205 4.97 16.19 22.47
C PRO A 205 6.05 15.13 22.62
N TYR A 206 6.40 14.46 21.52
CA TYR A 206 7.28 13.28 21.50
C TYR A 206 8.58 13.53 20.75
N LEU A 207 8.80 14.73 20.20
CA LEU A 207 9.99 15.06 19.43
C LEU A 207 11.25 14.97 20.31
N LYS A 208 12.13 14.06 19.96
CA LYS A 208 13.48 13.93 20.51
C LYS A 208 14.47 14.08 19.35
N VAL A 209 15.66 14.55 19.64
CA VAL A 209 16.74 14.60 18.64
C VAL A 209 17.14 13.15 18.33
N PRO A 210 16.91 12.66 17.09
CA PRO A 210 17.22 11.30 16.73
C PRO A 210 18.74 11.11 16.61
N ASN A 211 19.21 9.91 16.95
CA ASN A 211 20.58 9.51 16.65
C ASN A 211 20.74 9.13 15.17
N LEU A 212 21.97 8.86 14.73
CA LEU A 212 22.25 8.57 13.31
C LEU A 212 21.60 7.28 12.85
N GLU A 213 21.50 6.27 13.69
CA GLU A 213 20.87 4.99 13.40
C GLU A 213 19.36 5.15 13.17
N GLN A 214 18.69 5.88 14.07
CA GLN A 214 17.28 6.21 13.96
C GLN A 214 16.96 7.00 12.69
N LEU A 215 17.81 7.98 12.34
CA LEU A 215 17.68 8.71 11.06
C LEU A 215 17.83 7.78 9.86
N PHE A 216 18.77 6.84 9.92
CA PHE A 216 18.97 5.86 8.85
C PHE A 216 17.75 4.94 8.69
N ILE A 217 17.19 4.41 9.78
CA ILE A 217 15.97 3.58 9.74
C ILE A 217 14.79 4.39 9.21
N CYS A 218 14.59 5.62 9.67
CA CYS A 218 13.54 6.52 9.15
C CYS A 218 13.71 6.81 7.65
N PHE A 219 14.95 6.94 7.17
CA PHE A 219 15.25 7.08 5.75
C PHE A 219 14.88 5.81 4.95
N LEU A 220 15.18 4.63 5.47
CA LEU A 220 14.76 3.35 4.86
C LEU A 220 13.22 3.20 4.83
N ILE A 221 12.53 3.62 5.90
CA ILE A 221 11.08 3.68 5.95
C ILE A 221 10.53 4.63 4.86
N ALA A 222 11.20 5.77 4.65
CA ALA A 222 10.83 6.73 3.61
C ALA A 222 11.02 6.16 2.21
N ILE A 223 12.14 5.48 1.92
CA ILE A 223 12.40 4.84 0.62
C ILE A 223 11.34 3.76 0.34
N THR A 224 11.17 2.82 1.27
CA THR A 224 10.22 1.70 1.10
C THR A 224 8.78 2.20 0.98
N GLY A 225 8.41 3.21 1.76
CA GLY A 225 7.11 3.86 1.68
C GLY A 225 6.90 4.62 0.35
N THR A 226 7.91 5.33 -0.14
CA THR A 226 7.84 6.02 -1.44
C THR A 226 7.67 5.02 -2.57
N LEU A 227 8.43 3.94 -2.59
CA LEU A 227 8.31 2.86 -3.57
C LEU A 227 6.93 2.20 -3.51
N THR A 228 6.41 1.95 -2.31
CA THR A 228 5.05 1.42 -2.10
C THR A 228 4.02 2.31 -2.79
N HIS A 229 3.99 3.60 -2.48
CA HIS A 229 3.01 4.52 -3.04
C HIS A 229 3.20 4.74 -4.54
N PHE A 230 4.44 4.82 -5.00
CA PHE A 230 4.76 4.99 -6.42
C PHE A 230 4.28 3.80 -7.25
N CYS A 231 4.58 2.57 -6.81
CA CYS A 231 4.13 1.35 -7.47
C CYS A 231 2.61 1.20 -7.40
N LEU A 232 2.00 1.49 -6.25
CA LEU A 232 0.55 1.43 -6.07
C LEU A 232 -0.19 2.41 -6.98
N ASN A 233 0.20 3.68 -7.01
CA ASN A 233 -0.41 4.68 -7.87
C ASN A 233 -0.25 4.29 -9.35
N ALA A 234 0.93 3.80 -9.74
CA ALA A 234 1.18 3.32 -11.10
C ALA A 234 0.33 2.09 -11.47
N ALA A 235 0.05 1.20 -10.53
CA ALA A 235 -0.86 0.06 -10.72
C ALA A 235 -2.31 0.55 -10.85
N LEU A 236 -2.76 1.44 -9.97
CA LEU A 236 -4.10 2.02 -9.98
C LEU A 236 -4.40 2.81 -11.27
N ALA A 237 -3.40 3.44 -11.87
CA ALA A 237 -3.54 4.10 -13.17
C ALA A 237 -3.85 3.11 -14.31
N ARG A 238 -3.52 1.82 -14.15
CA ARG A 238 -3.57 0.79 -15.19
C ARG A 238 -4.70 -0.22 -15.06
N ALA A 239 -5.35 -0.32 -13.89
CA ALA A 239 -6.39 -1.31 -13.65
C ALA A 239 -7.42 -0.83 -12.59
N GLU A 240 -8.55 -1.54 -12.52
CA GLU A 240 -9.62 -1.31 -11.55
C GLU A 240 -9.14 -1.66 -10.12
N ILE A 241 -9.62 -0.91 -9.12
CA ILE A 241 -9.29 -1.13 -7.69
C ILE A 241 -9.65 -2.56 -7.29
N SER A 242 -10.87 -3.00 -7.60
CA SER A 242 -11.40 -4.32 -7.24
C SER A 242 -10.62 -5.50 -7.82
N SER A 243 -9.82 -5.29 -8.87
CA SER A 243 -8.98 -6.33 -9.47
C SER A 243 -7.54 -6.33 -8.96
N LEU A 244 -7.06 -5.21 -8.43
CA LEU A 244 -5.69 -5.08 -7.92
C LEU A 244 -5.58 -5.39 -6.43
N LEU A 245 -6.48 -4.85 -5.61
CA LEU A 245 -6.34 -4.93 -4.16
C LEU A 245 -6.35 -6.36 -3.58
N PRO A 246 -7.07 -7.34 -4.14
CA PRO A 246 -6.93 -8.72 -3.65
C PRO A 246 -5.51 -9.29 -3.80
N LEU A 247 -4.69 -8.77 -4.73
CA LEU A 247 -3.28 -9.16 -4.86
C LEU A 247 -2.43 -8.72 -3.67
N ASP A 248 -2.91 -7.72 -2.91
CA ASP A 248 -2.23 -7.25 -1.70
C ASP A 248 -2.14 -8.32 -0.60
N TYR A 249 -3.01 -9.33 -0.63
CA TYR A 249 -2.90 -10.46 0.29
C TYR A 249 -1.56 -11.21 0.19
N LEU A 250 -0.88 -11.17 -0.98
CA LEU A 250 0.44 -11.79 -1.14
C LEU A 250 1.49 -11.19 -0.21
N ARG A 251 1.32 -9.94 0.22
CA ARG A 251 2.25 -9.31 1.17
C ARG A 251 2.31 -10.01 2.53
N LEU A 252 1.30 -10.84 2.89
CA LEU A 252 1.32 -11.62 4.12
C LEU A 252 2.53 -12.55 4.15
N ILE A 253 2.87 -13.18 3.03
CA ILE A 253 4.02 -14.08 2.93
C ILE A 253 5.29 -13.33 3.35
N TRP A 254 5.46 -12.10 2.85
CA TRP A 254 6.59 -11.24 3.20
C TRP A 254 6.55 -10.79 4.65
N SER A 255 5.37 -10.38 5.15
CA SER A 255 5.22 -9.94 6.54
C SER A 255 5.54 -11.06 7.54
N VAL A 256 5.08 -12.29 7.28
CA VAL A 256 5.39 -13.46 8.10
C VAL A 256 6.88 -13.78 8.06
N SER A 257 7.50 -13.75 6.88
CA SER A 257 8.95 -13.99 6.73
C SER A 257 9.76 -12.95 7.50
N LEU A 258 9.40 -11.68 7.41
CA LEU A 258 10.07 -10.60 8.14
C LEU A 258 9.81 -10.70 9.65
N GLY A 259 8.60 -11.06 10.07
CA GLY A 259 8.25 -11.31 11.47
C GLY A 259 9.10 -12.41 12.09
N PHE A 260 9.32 -13.50 11.35
CA PHE A 260 10.20 -14.59 11.78
C PHE A 260 11.65 -14.14 11.92
N VAL A 261 12.20 -13.45 10.91
CA VAL A 261 13.61 -13.07 10.88
C VAL A 261 13.96 -12.00 11.92
N PHE A 262 13.13 -10.97 12.07
CA PHE A 262 13.44 -9.81 12.90
C PHE A 262 12.87 -9.85 14.31
N PHE A 263 11.76 -10.56 14.52
CA PHE A 263 11.06 -10.59 15.80
C PHE A 263 10.95 -11.99 16.40
N SER A 264 11.57 -13.01 15.77
CA SER A 264 11.49 -14.42 16.20
C SER A 264 10.06 -14.92 16.33
N GLU A 265 9.11 -14.36 15.59
CA GLU A 265 7.73 -14.79 15.53
C GLU A 265 7.65 -16.14 14.82
N VAL A 266 7.47 -17.24 15.57
CA VAL A 266 7.50 -18.60 15.01
C VAL A 266 6.28 -18.84 14.12
N PRO A 267 6.48 -19.12 12.82
CA PRO A 267 5.37 -19.41 11.91
C PRO A 267 4.66 -20.72 12.31
N LEU A 268 3.37 -20.65 12.57
CA LEU A 268 2.54 -21.82 12.86
C LEU A 268 2.35 -22.70 11.61
N ASN A 269 2.11 -24.00 11.81
CA ASN A 269 1.84 -24.93 10.68
C ASN A 269 0.65 -24.51 9.80
N THR A 270 -0.30 -23.75 10.35
CA THR A 270 -1.44 -23.18 9.61
C THR A 270 -1.04 -22.17 8.53
N ILE A 271 0.18 -21.62 8.59
CA ILE A 271 0.69 -20.68 7.58
C ILE A 271 0.72 -21.31 6.20
N TRP A 272 1.12 -22.57 6.09
CA TRP A 272 1.17 -23.27 4.80
C TRP A 272 -0.21 -23.37 4.16
N LEU A 273 -1.25 -23.73 4.93
CA LEU A 273 -2.62 -23.82 4.44
C LEU A 273 -3.17 -22.44 4.05
N GLY A 274 -3.03 -21.45 4.92
CA GLY A 274 -3.51 -20.09 4.65
C GLY A 274 -2.78 -19.44 3.48
N SER A 275 -1.45 -19.60 3.39
CA SER A 275 -0.66 -19.10 2.25
C SER A 275 -1.07 -19.76 0.93
N ALA A 276 -1.34 -21.06 0.92
CA ALA A 276 -1.84 -21.77 -0.26
C ALA A 276 -3.19 -21.19 -0.73
N LEU A 277 -4.13 -20.95 0.18
CA LEU A 277 -5.42 -20.32 -0.13
C LEU A 277 -5.24 -18.91 -0.72
N ILE A 278 -4.35 -18.11 -0.13
CA ILE A 278 -4.02 -16.77 -0.63
C ILE A 278 -3.43 -16.84 -2.04
N ILE A 279 -2.46 -17.73 -2.28
CA ILE A 279 -1.82 -17.89 -3.60
C ILE A 279 -2.85 -18.35 -4.64
N ILE A 280 -3.72 -19.30 -4.31
CA ILE A 280 -4.79 -19.77 -5.22
C ILE A 280 -5.74 -18.62 -5.56
N ALA A 281 -6.23 -17.88 -4.55
CA ALA A 281 -7.16 -16.78 -4.74
C ALA A 281 -6.56 -15.66 -5.62
N THR A 282 -5.34 -15.25 -5.31
CA THR A 282 -4.64 -14.17 -6.03
C THR A 282 -4.25 -14.58 -7.44
N THR A 283 -3.78 -15.83 -7.64
CA THR A 283 -3.47 -16.38 -8.96
C THR A 283 -4.71 -16.45 -9.84
N TYR A 284 -5.85 -16.87 -9.29
CA TYR A 284 -7.12 -16.88 -10.01
C TYR A 284 -7.54 -15.48 -10.48
N ILE A 285 -7.40 -14.47 -9.62
CA ILE A 285 -7.72 -13.08 -9.98
C ILE A 285 -6.78 -12.59 -11.09
N ALA A 286 -5.47 -12.80 -10.93
CA ALA A 286 -4.47 -12.42 -11.91
C ALA A 286 -4.71 -13.07 -13.27
N TYR A 287 -4.98 -14.39 -13.30
CA TYR A 287 -5.30 -15.14 -14.51
C TYR A 287 -6.52 -14.56 -15.24
N ARG A 288 -7.59 -14.26 -14.51
CA ARG A 288 -8.80 -13.68 -15.10
C ARG A 288 -8.59 -12.28 -15.65
N GLN A 289 -7.82 -11.46 -14.97
CA GLN A 289 -7.49 -10.13 -15.45
C GLN A 289 -6.71 -10.17 -16.76
N LEU A 290 -5.76 -11.11 -16.88
CA LEU A 290 -5.00 -11.35 -18.11
C LEU A 290 -5.91 -11.85 -19.25
N LYS A 291 -6.86 -12.76 -18.96
CA LYS A 291 -7.81 -13.26 -19.96
C LYS A 291 -8.71 -12.15 -20.49
N LYS A 292 -9.24 -11.27 -19.61
CA LYS A 292 -10.07 -10.12 -20.01
C LYS A 292 -9.28 -9.16 -20.91
N SER A 293 -8.05 -8.85 -20.56
CA SER A 293 -7.17 -7.97 -21.35
C SER A 293 -6.89 -8.52 -22.76
N LYS A 294 -6.67 -9.84 -22.88
CA LYS A 294 -6.44 -10.49 -24.19
C LYS A 294 -7.68 -10.47 -25.11
N LEU A 295 -8.88 -10.60 -24.53
CA LEU A 295 -10.13 -10.54 -25.30
C LEU A 295 -10.36 -9.13 -25.85
N THR A 296 -10.20 -8.11 -25.04
CA THR A 296 -10.34 -6.71 -25.47
C THR A 296 -9.31 -6.35 -26.58
N SER A 297 -8.07 -6.82 -26.46
CA SER A 297 -7.05 -6.61 -27.51
C SER A 297 -7.39 -7.32 -28.83
N LYS A 298 -8.04 -8.50 -28.78
CA LYS A 298 -8.50 -9.19 -29.99
C LYS A 298 -9.66 -8.48 -30.66
N GLU A 299 -10.64 -7.99 -29.90
CA GLU A 299 -11.79 -7.25 -30.43
C GLU A 299 -11.37 -5.96 -31.13
N ILE A 300 -10.37 -5.24 -30.60
CA ILE A 300 -9.83 -4.03 -31.22
C ILE A 300 -9.14 -4.37 -32.55
N ASN A 301 -8.34 -5.46 -32.60
CA ASN A 301 -7.63 -5.85 -33.83
C ASN A 301 -8.54 -6.47 -34.90
N THR A 302 -9.75 -6.89 -34.55
CA THR A 302 -10.72 -7.48 -35.52
C THR A 302 -11.61 -6.40 -36.14
N ASN A 303 -11.67 -5.20 -35.51
CA ASN A 303 -12.47 -4.07 -35.96
C ASN A 303 -11.62 -2.98 -36.69
N ILE A 304 -10.34 -3.25 -36.96
CA ILE A 304 -9.43 -2.47 -37.82
C ILE A 304 -9.16 -3.28 -39.11
#